data_b5bb29f31928c0c44b411153272801f5
#
_entry.id   b5bb29f31928c0c44b411153272801f5
#
_cell.length_a   1.000
_cell.length_b   1.000
_cell.length_c   1.000
_cell.angle_alpha   90.00
_cell.angle_beta   90.00
_cell.angle_gamma   90.00
#
_symmetry.space_group_name_H-M   'P 1'
#
loop_
_entity.id
_entity.type
_entity.pdbx_description
1 polymer ?
#
loop_
_entity_poly.entity_id
_entity_poly.type
_entity_poly.pdbx_seq_one_letter_code
_entity_poly.pdbx_strand_id
1 'polypeptide(L)'
;MMLKDNNFISAVVYLHNDGARAVEFCRTVAAELDANFKQYELVVVDDACTDDTVKQLRAWGREQNAPLTILHMSIYHGLEDAMNAGLDAAIGDYVYEFDSTELCYAPTLIMQAYRAALDGSDIVSVCPRTVRGGSSLFYKVFNAHSQSAYRLRTDAFRLVTRRAINRVHASSTHLPYRKAAYAASGLRMVDLEFDGQLTVKQKGRFNL
;
A
#
# COMPACT_ATOMS: atom_id res chain seq x y z
N MET A 1 -8.83 14.29 -24.34
CA MET A 1 -8.37 12.98 -23.85
C MET A 1 -6.98 13.21 -23.26
N MET A 2 -6.81 13.09 -21.96
CA MET A 2 -5.46 13.19 -21.37
C MET A 2 -4.61 12.02 -21.85
N LEU A 3 -3.34 12.30 -22.18
CA LEU A 3 -2.39 11.24 -22.53
C LEU A 3 -2.09 10.44 -21.25
N LYS A 4 -2.25 9.12 -21.33
CA LYS A 4 -1.87 8.20 -20.26
C LYS A 4 -0.35 8.22 -20.08
N ASP A 5 0.09 8.18 -18.81
CA ASP A 5 1.51 8.13 -18.45
C ASP A 5 2.16 6.81 -18.90
N ASN A 6 3.47 6.85 -19.17
CA ASN A 6 4.23 5.70 -19.66
C ASN A 6 4.88 4.87 -18.52
N ASN A 7 4.99 5.44 -17.30
CA ASN A 7 5.55 4.71 -16.17
C ASN A 7 4.71 3.46 -15.86
N PHE A 8 5.38 2.37 -15.51
CA PHE A 8 4.71 1.15 -15.10
C PHE A 8 4.35 1.26 -13.62
N ILE A 9 3.10 0.97 -13.28
CA ILE A 9 2.58 1.11 -11.92
C ILE A 9 2.23 -0.26 -11.35
N SER A 10 2.70 -0.57 -10.15
CA SER A 10 2.21 -1.70 -9.36
C SER A 10 1.32 -1.22 -8.22
N ALA A 11 0.22 -1.90 -7.98
CA ALA A 11 -0.59 -1.75 -6.79
C ALA A 11 -0.54 -3.04 -5.97
N VAL A 12 0.19 -3.02 -4.86
CA VAL A 12 0.29 -4.16 -3.93
C VAL A 12 -0.80 -4.02 -2.88
N VAL A 13 -1.64 -5.04 -2.74
CA VAL A 13 -2.83 -5.03 -1.87
C VAL A 13 -2.78 -6.20 -0.91
N TYR A 14 -2.81 -5.93 0.38
CA TYR A 14 -2.94 -6.94 1.43
C TYR A 14 -4.37 -7.40 1.60
N LEU A 15 -4.58 -8.73 1.70
CA LEU A 15 -5.88 -9.34 1.97
C LEU A 15 -5.81 -10.38 3.09
N HIS A 16 -6.79 -10.31 3.99
CA HIS A 16 -7.07 -11.38 4.94
C HIS A 16 -8.56 -11.39 5.32
N ASN A 17 -9.35 -12.26 4.65
CA ASN A 17 -10.78 -12.42 4.87
C ASN A 17 -11.59 -11.12 4.67
N ASP A 18 -11.40 -10.46 3.52
CA ASP A 18 -12.03 -9.18 3.16
C ASP A 18 -13.35 -9.34 2.38
N GLY A 19 -13.65 -10.53 1.87
CA GLY A 19 -14.89 -10.82 1.14
C GLY A 19 -15.09 -9.92 -0.08
N ALA A 20 -16.35 -9.48 -0.28
CA ALA A 20 -16.73 -8.63 -1.41
C ALA A 20 -16.04 -7.26 -1.42
N ARG A 21 -15.59 -6.77 -0.27
CA ARG A 21 -14.86 -5.50 -0.15
C ARG A 21 -13.54 -5.52 -0.92
N ALA A 22 -12.85 -6.65 -0.98
CA ALA A 22 -11.63 -6.81 -1.75
C ALA A 22 -11.85 -6.55 -3.25
N VAL A 23 -12.95 -7.05 -3.81
CA VAL A 23 -13.30 -6.85 -5.23
C VAL A 23 -13.63 -5.39 -5.50
N GLU A 24 -14.43 -4.75 -4.64
CA GLU A 24 -14.80 -3.34 -4.79
C GLU A 24 -13.56 -2.44 -4.73
N PHE A 25 -12.66 -2.72 -3.79
CA PHE A 25 -11.38 -2.02 -3.66
C PHE A 25 -10.52 -2.17 -4.92
N CYS A 26 -10.25 -3.40 -5.35
CA CYS A 26 -9.43 -3.65 -6.54
C CYS A 26 -10.04 -3.05 -7.80
N ARG A 27 -11.37 -3.06 -7.95
CA ARG A 27 -12.09 -2.40 -9.06
C ARG A 27 -11.83 -0.90 -9.05
N THR A 28 -11.93 -0.26 -7.90
CA THR A 28 -11.72 1.19 -7.75
C THR A 28 -10.29 1.58 -8.08
N VAL A 29 -9.30 0.84 -7.53
CA VAL A 29 -7.89 1.07 -7.83
C VAL A 29 -7.59 0.84 -9.31
N ALA A 30 -8.07 -0.26 -9.88
CA ALA A 30 -7.88 -0.58 -11.30
C ALA A 30 -8.45 0.51 -12.21
N ALA A 31 -9.64 1.02 -11.90
CA ALA A 31 -10.27 2.09 -12.68
C ALA A 31 -9.43 3.38 -12.69
N GLU A 32 -8.88 3.78 -11.54
CA GLU A 32 -7.98 4.95 -11.45
C GLU A 32 -6.68 4.72 -12.22
N LEU A 33 -6.08 3.53 -12.09
CA LEU A 33 -4.83 3.23 -12.79
C LEU A 33 -5.04 3.13 -14.30
N ASP A 34 -6.09 2.43 -14.74
CA ASP A 34 -6.40 2.31 -16.16
C ASP A 34 -6.70 3.66 -16.81
N ALA A 35 -7.39 4.56 -16.12
CA ALA A 35 -7.69 5.89 -16.66
C ALA A 35 -6.43 6.73 -16.90
N ASN A 36 -5.35 6.53 -16.12
CA ASN A 36 -4.20 7.43 -16.08
C ASN A 36 -2.90 6.83 -16.63
N PHE A 37 -2.73 5.50 -16.64
CA PHE A 37 -1.49 4.84 -17.05
C PHE A 37 -1.70 3.91 -18.23
N LYS A 38 -0.66 3.75 -19.07
CA LYS A 38 -0.68 2.80 -20.17
C LYS A 38 -0.51 1.36 -19.70
N GLN A 39 0.24 1.18 -18.63
CA GLN A 39 0.56 -0.13 -18.08
C GLN A 39 0.52 -0.09 -16.56
N TYR A 40 -0.15 -1.05 -15.98
CA TYR A 40 -0.20 -1.25 -14.53
C TYR A 40 -0.44 -2.72 -14.21
N GLU A 41 -0.22 -3.11 -12.97
CA GLU A 41 -0.57 -4.41 -12.42
C GLU A 41 -1.19 -4.27 -11.02
N LEU A 42 -2.01 -5.24 -10.66
CA LEU A 42 -2.48 -5.47 -9.31
C LEU A 42 -1.80 -6.71 -8.76
N VAL A 43 -1.00 -6.57 -7.72
CA VAL A 43 -0.36 -7.67 -6.97
C VAL A 43 -1.11 -7.81 -5.66
N VAL A 44 -1.99 -8.78 -5.59
CA VAL A 44 -2.82 -9.03 -4.41
C VAL A 44 -2.18 -10.12 -3.58
N VAL A 45 -1.89 -9.85 -2.32
CA VAL A 45 -1.31 -10.83 -1.40
C VAL A 45 -2.40 -11.39 -0.49
N ASP A 46 -2.73 -12.63 -0.74
CA ASP A 46 -3.65 -13.43 0.05
C ASP A 46 -2.93 -14.05 1.24
N ASP A 47 -3.08 -13.44 2.40
CA ASP A 47 -2.49 -13.92 3.65
C ASP A 47 -3.38 -14.98 4.31
N ALA A 48 -3.43 -16.15 3.66
CA ALA A 48 -4.20 -17.33 4.09
C ALA A 48 -5.70 -17.04 4.36
N CYS A 49 -6.38 -16.42 3.39
CA CYS A 49 -7.83 -16.25 3.46
C CYS A 49 -8.56 -17.59 3.51
N THR A 50 -9.53 -17.71 4.40
CA THR A 50 -10.39 -18.90 4.60
C THR A 50 -11.81 -18.70 4.07
N ASP A 51 -12.14 -17.47 3.67
CA ASP A 51 -13.44 -17.10 3.10
C ASP A 51 -13.41 -17.08 1.54
N ASP A 52 -14.49 -16.59 0.94
CA ASP A 52 -14.62 -16.52 -0.53
C ASP A 52 -13.84 -15.35 -1.19
N THR A 53 -13.02 -14.58 -0.45
CA THR A 53 -12.28 -13.41 -0.95
C THR A 53 -11.54 -13.71 -2.25
N VAL A 54 -10.67 -14.71 -2.24
CA VAL A 54 -9.84 -15.08 -3.40
C VAL A 54 -10.66 -15.58 -4.58
N LYS A 55 -11.71 -16.36 -4.30
CA LYS A 55 -12.62 -16.87 -5.34
C LYS A 55 -13.33 -15.74 -6.07
N GLN A 56 -13.83 -14.76 -5.32
CA GLN A 56 -14.51 -13.58 -5.88
C GLN A 56 -13.55 -12.71 -6.70
N LEU A 57 -12.32 -12.49 -6.20
CA LEU A 57 -11.29 -11.73 -6.93
C LEU A 57 -10.87 -12.39 -8.23
N ARG A 58 -10.68 -13.72 -8.24
CA ARG A 58 -10.36 -14.46 -9.46
C ARG A 58 -11.49 -14.38 -10.49
N ALA A 59 -12.74 -14.45 -10.05
CA ALA A 59 -13.89 -14.32 -10.93
C ALA A 59 -13.92 -12.93 -11.57
N TRP A 60 -13.80 -11.88 -10.77
CA TRP A 60 -13.74 -10.49 -11.21
C TRP A 60 -12.56 -10.25 -12.17
N GLY A 61 -11.35 -10.72 -11.81
CA GLY A 61 -10.15 -10.51 -12.62
C GLY A 61 -10.27 -11.13 -14.01
N ARG A 62 -10.89 -12.33 -14.13
CA ARG A 62 -11.15 -12.98 -15.41
C ARG A 62 -12.22 -12.24 -16.23
N GLU A 63 -13.31 -11.85 -15.59
CA GLU A 63 -14.41 -11.13 -16.23
C GLU A 63 -13.95 -9.78 -16.82
N GLN A 64 -13.12 -9.06 -16.09
CA GLN A 64 -12.62 -7.74 -16.50
C GLN A 64 -11.30 -7.80 -17.29
N ASN A 65 -10.73 -9.00 -17.50
CA ASN A 65 -9.38 -9.16 -18.05
C ASN A 65 -8.35 -8.25 -17.34
N ALA A 66 -8.48 -8.13 -16.01
CA ALA A 66 -7.63 -7.25 -15.21
C ALA A 66 -6.20 -7.82 -15.09
N PRO A 67 -5.17 -6.96 -15.09
CA PRO A 67 -3.78 -7.39 -14.89
C PRO A 67 -3.54 -7.74 -13.41
N LEU A 68 -4.11 -8.86 -12.98
CA LEU A 68 -4.19 -9.31 -11.58
C LEU A 68 -3.30 -10.53 -11.34
N THR A 69 -2.34 -10.37 -10.44
CA THR A 69 -1.55 -11.45 -9.84
C THR A 69 -2.01 -11.68 -8.41
N ILE A 70 -2.27 -12.93 -8.03
CA ILE A 70 -2.61 -13.30 -6.65
C ILE A 70 -1.49 -14.16 -6.08
N LEU A 71 -0.79 -13.64 -5.06
CA LEU A 71 0.20 -14.37 -4.29
C LEU A 71 -0.50 -15.04 -3.10
N HIS A 72 -0.41 -16.37 -3.03
CA HIS A 72 -0.95 -17.14 -1.92
C HIS A 72 0.12 -17.38 -0.87
N MET A 73 -0.08 -16.86 0.32
CA MET A 73 0.72 -17.26 1.49
C MET A 73 0.16 -18.58 2.04
N SER A 74 1.03 -19.56 2.27
CA SER A 74 0.63 -20.91 2.70
C SER A 74 0.00 -20.96 4.09
N ILE A 75 0.38 -20.02 4.95
CA ILE A 75 -0.15 -19.82 6.31
C ILE A 75 -0.29 -18.31 6.56
N TYR A 76 -0.99 -17.94 7.61
CA TYR A 76 -1.08 -16.55 8.06
C TYR A 76 0.30 -16.04 8.54
N HIS A 77 0.83 -15.01 7.88
CA HIS A 77 2.13 -14.40 8.19
C HIS A 77 1.98 -13.00 8.81
N GLY A 78 0.84 -12.37 8.61
CA GLY A 78 0.59 -10.98 8.99
C GLY A 78 1.01 -9.97 7.93
N LEU A 79 0.60 -8.72 8.17
CA LEU A 79 0.68 -7.64 7.19
C LEU A 79 2.09 -7.40 6.63
N GLU A 80 3.10 -7.32 7.50
CA GLU A 80 4.44 -6.90 7.05
C GLU A 80 5.09 -7.95 6.15
N ASP A 81 5.05 -9.23 6.54
CA ASP A 81 5.64 -10.33 5.77
C ASP A 81 4.91 -10.54 4.44
N ALA A 82 3.58 -10.53 4.48
CA ALA A 82 2.76 -10.64 3.28
C ALA A 82 3.06 -9.50 2.29
N MET A 83 3.12 -8.26 2.77
CA MET A 83 3.41 -7.12 1.92
C MET A 83 4.87 -7.08 1.42
N ASN A 84 5.85 -7.60 2.18
CA ASN A 84 7.20 -7.80 1.66
C ASN A 84 7.18 -8.73 0.43
N ALA A 85 6.48 -9.88 0.51
CA ALA A 85 6.33 -10.78 -0.62
C ALA A 85 5.65 -10.10 -1.84
N GLY A 86 4.66 -9.25 -1.59
CA GLY A 86 4.01 -8.46 -2.64
C GLY A 86 4.94 -7.45 -3.29
N LEU A 87 5.78 -6.77 -2.51
CA LEU A 87 6.78 -5.82 -3.03
C LEU A 87 7.87 -6.51 -3.85
N ASP A 88 8.29 -7.71 -3.44
CA ASP A 88 9.26 -8.52 -4.18
C ASP A 88 8.73 -8.96 -5.55
N ALA A 89 7.41 -9.20 -5.64
CA ALA A 89 6.77 -9.60 -6.90
C ALA A 89 6.42 -8.40 -7.80
N ALA A 90 6.28 -7.20 -7.24
CA ALA A 90 5.92 -6.00 -7.97
C ALA A 90 7.06 -5.51 -8.87
N ILE A 91 6.77 -5.17 -10.14
CA ILE A 91 7.78 -4.76 -11.13
C ILE A 91 7.69 -3.28 -11.53
N GLY A 92 6.71 -2.54 -11.05
CA GLY A 92 6.46 -1.14 -11.42
C GLY A 92 7.57 -0.17 -11.03
N ASP A 93 7.67 0.92 -11.79
CA ASP A 93 8.56 2.06 -11.47
C ASP A 93 8.11 2.77 -10.18
N TYR A 94 6.81 2.79 -9.97
CA TYR A 94 6.14 3.28 -8.77
C TYR A 94 5.22 2.20 -8.22
N VAL A 95 5.24 2.00 -6.91
CA VAL A 95 4.48 0.96 -6.24
C VAL A 95 3.56 1.57 -5.19
N TYR A 96 2.27 1.40 -5.36
CA TYR A 96 1.29 1.68 -4.31
C TYR A 96 1.25 0.52 -3.32
N GLU A 97 1.33 0.83 -2.03
CA GLU A 97 1.15 -0.11 -0.95
C GLU A 97 -0.19 0.15 -0.25
N PHE A 98 -1.11 -0.80 -0.36
CA PHE A 98 -2.40 -0.77 0.30
C PHE A 98 -2.44 -1.82 1.41
N ASP A 99 -2.26 -1.37 2.65
CA ASP A 99 -2.26 -2.22 3.85
C ASP A 99 -3.67 -2.67 4.27
N SER A 100 -4.71 -2.19 3.58
CA SER A 100 -6.13 -2.47 3.85
C SER A 100 -6.97 -2.20 2.60
N THR A 101 -8.09 -2.89 2.49
CA THR A 101 -9.11 -2.69 1.45
C THR A 101 -10.18 -1.65 1.84
N GLU A 102 -9.94 -0.84 2.87
CA GLU A 102 -10.86 0.19 3.32
C GLU A 102 -10.72 1.47 2.48
N LEU A 103 -11.76 1.83 1.74
CA LEU A 103 -11.81 3.07 0.95
C LEU A 103 -12.34 4.22 1.83
N CYS A 104 -11.49 4.81 2.63
CA CYS A 104 -11.83 5.97 3.48
C CYS A 104 -11.41 7.31 2.86
N TYR A 105 -11.02 7.31 1.60
CA TYR A 105 -10.49 8.45 0.85
C TYR A 105 -11.05 8.49 -0.58
N ALA A 106 -10.97 9.67 -1.20
CA ALA A 106 -11.36 9.82 -2.60
C ALA A 106 -10.33 9.11 -3.52
N PRO A 107 -10.75 8.31 -4.53
CA PRO A 107 -9.83 7.61 -5.43
C PRO A 107 -8.82 8.53 -6.13
N THR A 108 -9.19 9.79 -6.38
CA THR A 108 -8.32 10.81 -6.96
C THR A 108 -7.03 11.07 -6.17
N LEU A 109 -6.98 10.70 -4.88
CA LEU A 109 -5.75 10.77 -4.07
C LEU A 109 -4.64 9.84 -4.58
N ILE A 110 -4.99 8.76 -5.28
CA ILE A 110 -4.03 7.88 -5.95
C ILE A 110 -3.17 8.71 -6.92
N MET A 111 -3.83 9.50 -7.79
CA MET A 111 -3.10 10.36 -8.74
C MET A 111 -2.42 11.56 -8.09
N GLN A 112 -2.94 12.08 -6.98
CA GLN A 112 -2.25 13.14 -6.24
C GLN A 112 -0.95 12.63 -5.61
N ALA A 113 -0.93 11.42 -5.07
CA ALA A 113 0.28 10.79 -4.56
C ALA A 113 1.32 10.58 -5.68
N TYR A 114 0.89 10.15 -6.85
CA TYR A 114 1.77 10.00 -8.02
C TYR A 114 2.41 11.33 -8.43
N ARG A 115 1.63 12.41 -8.50
CA ARG A 115 2.17 13.75 -8.81
C ARG A 115 3.19 14.22 -7.79
N ALA A 116 2.93 13.99 -6.50
CA ALA A 116 3.90 14.32 -5.44
C ALA A 116 5.20 13.51 -5.57
N ALA A 117 5.13 12.27 -6.07
CA ALA A 117 6.33 11.47 -6.37
C ALA A 117 7.09 12.03 -7.58
N LEU A 118 6.38 12.45 -8.65
CA LEU A 118 7.00 13.10 -9.81
C LEU A 118 7.71 14.41 -9.45
N ASP A 119 7.23 15.12 -8.41
CA ASP A 119 7.88 16.32 -7.84
C ASP A 119 9.15 15.99 -7.01
N GLY A 120 9.64 14.76 -7.11
CA GLY A 120 10.91 14.32 -6.54
C GLY A 120 10.81 13.70 -5.15
N SER A 121 9.62 13.27 -4.70
CA SER A 121 9.47 12.51 -3.46
C SER A 121 9.59 11.01 -3.74
N ASP A 122 10.38 10.31 -2.93
CA ASP A 122 10.57 8.86 -3.07
C ASP A 122 9.47 8.05 -2.40
N ILE A 123 8.94 8.60 -1.32
CA ILE A 123 7.87 7.97 -0.55
C ILE A 123 6.81 9.04 -0.26
N VAL A 124 5.58 8.75 -0.65
CA VAL A 124 4.42 9.61 -0.40
C VAL A 124 3.43 8.85 0.47
N SER A 125 3.27 9.28 1.72
CA SER A 125 2.28 8.71 2.65
C SER A 125 0.99 9.50 2.59
N VAL A 126 -0.13 8.85 2.30
CA VAL A 126 -1.45 9.49 2.25
C VAL A 126 -2.13 9.33 3.61
N CYS A 127 -2.18 10.42 4.35
CA CYS A 127 -2.53 10.44 5.76
C CYS A 127 -3.85 11.16 6.03
N PRO A 128 -4.80 10.55 6.77
CA PRO A 128 -5.99 11.26 7.21
C PRO A 128 -5.62 12.31 8.26
N ARG A 129 -6.29 13.47 8.23
CA ARG A 129 -6.11 14.49 9.27
C ARG A 129 -6.59 14.01 10.63
N THR A 130 -7.60 13.15 10.66
CA THR A 130 -8.17 12.60 11.89
C THR A 130 -8.00 11.09 11.94
N VAL A 131 -7.38 10.59 13.00
CA VAL A 131 -7.22 9.14 13.26
C VAL A 131 -7.95 8.79 14.54
N ARG A 132 -8.86 7.81 14.48
CA ARG A 132 -9.48 7.21 15.66
C ARG A 132 -8.85 5.85 15.95
N GLY A 133 -8.34 5.65 17.17
CA GLY A 133 -7.77 4.38 17.62
C GLY A 133 -6.39 4.54 18.29
N GLY A 134 -5.86 3.42 18.80
CA GLY A 134 -4.64 3.40 19.63
C GLY A 134 -3.31 3.62 18.89
N SER A 135 -3.31 3.74 17.56
CA SER A 135 -2.08 3.94 16.76
C SER A 135 -1.35 5.24 17.07
N SER A 136 -2.06 6.27 17.55
CA SER A 136 -1.48 7.56 17.92
C SER A 136 -0.43 7.44 19.03
N LEU A 137 -0.67 6.59 20.04
CA LEU A 137 0.27 6.38 21.15
C LEU A 137 1.53 5.65 20.67
N PHE A 138 1.37 4.62 19.84
CA PHE A 138 2.49 3.89 19.25
C PHE A 138 3.43 4.83 18.48
N TYR A 139 2.88 5.66 17.59
CA TYR A 139 3.69 6.62 16.83
C TYR A 139 4.33 7.69 17.69
N LYS A 140 3.68 8.14 18.77
CA LYS A 140 4.30 9.07 19.73
C LYS A 140 5.53 8.46 20.38
N VAL A 141 5.44 7.22 20.85
CA VAL A 141 6.56 6.51 21.48
C VAL A 141 7.66 6.23 20.46
N PHE A 142 7.31 5.71 19.29
CA PHE A 142 8.27 5.44 18.22
C PHE A 142 9.02 6.69 17.78
N ASN A 143 8.31 7.79 17.51
CA ASN A 143 8.91 9.06 17.08
C ASN A 143 9.78 9.73 18.16
N ALA A 144 9.49 9.47 19.44
CA ALA A 144 10.30 9.98 20.55
C ALA A 144 11.66 9.27 20.66
N HIS A 145 11.75 8.01 20.23
CA HIS A 145 12.96 7.18 20.31
C HIS A 145 13.67 7.01 18.97
N SER A 146 13.03 7.40 17.88
CA SER A 146 13.62 7.33 16.53
C SER A 146 14.54 8.52 16.28
N GLN A 147 15.73 8.24 15.72
CA GLN A 147 16.66 9.27 15.23
C GLN A 147 16.29 9.76 13.82
N SER A 148 15.19 9.27 13.25
CA SER A 148 14.73 9.69 11.92
C SER A 148 14.25 11.13 11.93
N ALA A 149 14.64 11.88 10.90
CA ALA A 149 14.13 13.24 10.67
C ALA A 149 12.63 13.24 10.29
N TYR A 150 12.12 12.13 9.74
CA TYR A 150 10.73 11.97 9.38
C TYR A 150 9.93 11.35 10.54
N ARG A 151 8.80 11.97 10.85
CA ARG A 151 7.88 11.48 11.89
C ARG A 151 6.80 10.59 11.30
N LEU A 152 6.78 9.32 11.75
CA LEU A 152 5.78 8.36 11.31
C LEU A 152 4.38 8.76 11.78
N ARG A 153 3.41 8.58 10.87
CA ARG A 153 1.98 8.80 11.10
C ARG A 153 1.18 7.60 10.59
N THR A 154 -0.09 7.53 10.96
CA THR A 154 -1.03 6.60 10.32
C THR A 154 -1.32 7.08 8.91
N ASP A 155 -1.12 6.22 7.92
CA ASP A 155 -1.49 6.43 6.53
C ASP A 155 -2.62 5.48 6.11
N ALA A 156 -3.39 5.87 5.10
CA ALA A 156 -4.38 5.03 4.46
C ALA A 156 -3.72 4.12 3.39
N PHE A 157 -2.76 4.69 2.67
CA PHE A 157 -1.89 4.00 1.73
C PHE A 157 -0.61 4.82 1.51
N ARG A 158 0.36 4.25 0.83
CA ARG A 158 1.56 4.98 0.40
C ARG A 158 1.93 4.65 -1.04
N LEU A 159 2.64 5.58 -1.68
CA LEU A 159 3.31 5.37 -2.94
C LEU A 159 4.82 5.40 -2.70
N VAL A 160 5.52 4.42 -3.25
CA VAL A 160 6.96 4.24 -3.10
C VAL A 160 7.60 4.12 -4.48
N THR A 161 8.69 4.84 -4.73
CA THR A 161 9.46 4.67 -5.98
C THR A 161 10.24 3.35 -5.96
N ARG A 162 10.51 2.77 -7.13
CA ARG A 162 11.39 1.60 -7.26
C ARG A 162 12.76 1.86 -6.62
N ARG A 163 13.26 3.09 -6.74
CA ARG A 163 14.50 3.52 -6.08
C ARG A 163 14.44 3.34 -4.56
N ALA A 164 13.34 3.70 -3.94
CA ALA A 164 13.17 3.58 -2.49
C ALA A 164 13.12 2.10 -2.06
N ILE A 165 12.37 1.27 -2.77
CA ILE A 165 12.31 -0.18 -2.52
C ILE A 165 13.72 -0.78 -2.62
N ASN A 166 14.42 -0.53 -3.70
CA ASN A 166 15.79 -1.04 -3.90
C ASN A 166 16.74 -0.55 -2.80
N ARG A 167 16.59 0.69 -2.34
CA ARG A 167 17.44 1.26 -1.27
C ARG A 167 17.23 0.56 0.06
N VAL A 168 15.98 0.29 0.46
CA VAL A 168 15.71 -0.38 1.74
C VAL A 168 16.05 -1.87 1.67
N HIS A 169 15.81 -2.54 0.54
CA HIS A 169 16.17 -3.95 0.33
C HIS A 169 17.70 -4.15 0.26
N ALA A 170 18.46 -3.15 -0.18
CA ALA A 170 19.94 -3.20 -0.12
C ALA A 170 20.47 -3.21 1.31
N SER A 171 19.71 -2.71 2.29
CA SER A 171 20.11 -2.73 3.71
C SER A 171 19.55 -3.93 4.48
N SER A 172 18.42 -4.50 4.05
CA SER A 172 17.81 -5.70 4.64
C SER A 172 16.86 -6.35 3.62
N THR A 173 17.01 -7.65 3.42
CA THR A 173 16.11 -8.43 2.54
C THR A 173 14.74 -8.68 3.16
N HIS A 174 14.59 -8.48 4.46
CA HIS A 174 13.34 -8.59 5.19
C HIS A 174 13.11 -7.32 6.01
N LEU A 175 11.95 -6.70 5.83
CA LEU A 175 11.58 -5.46 6.49
C LEU A 175 10.48 -5.74 7.54
N PRO A 176 10.84 -5.94 8.81
CA PRO A 176 9.87 -6.28 9.85
C PRO A 176 8.87 -5.15 10.11
N TYR A 177 9.23 -3.92 9.72
CA TYR A 177 8.33 -2.77 9.72
C TYR A 177 8.73 -1.79 8.61
N ARG A 178 8.10 -1.92 7.45
CA ARG A 178 8.41 -1.16 6.21
C ARG A 178 8.45 0.36 6.42
N LYS A 179 7.48 0.93 7.14
CA LYS A 179 7.46 2.37 7.42
C LYS A 179 8.71 2.87 8.13
N ALA A 180 9.22 2.11 9.10
CA ALA A 180 10.45 2.46 9.80
C ALA A 180 11.66 2.38 8.89
N ALA A 181 11.71 1.37 8.02
CA ALA A 181 12.78 1.22 7.03
C ALA A 181 12.80 2.40 6.05
N TYR A 182 11.63 2.81 5.55
CA TYR A 182 11.52 4.00 4.70
C TYR A 182 11.96 5.27 5.42
N ALA A 183 11.50 5.50 6.65
CA ALA A 183 11.89 6.67 7.43
C ALA A 183 13.39 6.72 7.72
N ALA A 184 14.06 5.55 7.87
CA ALA A 184 15.49 5.43 8.10
C ALA A 184 16.32 5.46 6.81
N SER A 185 15.70 5.40 5.64
CA SER A 185 16.40 5.28 4.34
C SER A 185 17.20 6.53 3.92
N GLY A 186 16.88 7.68 4.51
CA GLY A 186 17.43 8.97 4.12
C GLY A 186 16.86 9.53 2.81
N LEU A 187 15.83 8.89 2.25
CA LEU A 187 15.15 9.34 1.04
C LEU A 187 14.06 10.37 1.36
N ARG A 188 13.67 11.15 0.34
CA ARG A 188 12.65 12.19 0.54
C ARG A 188 11.27 11.57 0.73
N MET A 189 10.71 11.79 1.93
CA MET A 189 9.36 11.41 2.30
C MET A 189 8.47 12.63 2.46
N VAL A 190 7.22 12.53 2.04
CA VAL A 190 6.21 13.58 2.24
C VAL A 190 4.87 12.96 2.65
N ASP A 191 4.10 13.74 3.42
CA ASP A 191 2.72 13.41 3.76
C ASP A 191 1.77 14.21 2.86
N LEU A 192 0.83 13.51 2.25
CA LEU A 192 -0.33 14.07 1.60
C LEU A 192 -1.52 13.92 2.53
N GLU A 193 -2.00 15.03 3.07
CA GLU A 193 -3.13 15.01 4.01
C GLU A 193 -4.47 15.07 3.29
N PHE A 194 -5.46 14.32 3.79
CA PHE A 194 -6.82 14.39 3.30
C PHE A 194 -7.84 14.50 4.44
N ASP A 195 -8.99 15.11 4.13
CA ASP A 195 -10.13 15.19 5.03
C ASP A 195 -10.88 13.86 5.01
N GLY A 196 -10.59 12.99 5.96
CA GLY A 196 -11.16 11.67 6.11
C GLY A 196 -10.89 11.13 7.50
N GLN A 197 -11.56 10.04 7.83
CA GLN A 197 -11.42 9.36 9.12
C GLN A 197 -11.06 7.90 8.90
N LEU A 198 -9.90 7.51 9.38
CA LEU A 198 -9.46 6.12 9.38
C LEU A 198 -9.72 5.52 10.75
N THR A 199 -10.49 4.45 10.80
CA THR A 199 -10.69 3.67 12.01
C THR A 199 -9.72 2.50 12.00
N VAL A 200 -8.64 2.61 12.76
CA VAL A 200 -7.69 1.50 12.90
C VAL A 200 -8.30 0.44 13.82
N LYS A 201 -8.91 -0.59 13.22
CA LYS A 201 -9.29 -1.80 13.95
C LYS A 201 -8.01 -2.56 14.26
N GLN A 202 -7.54 -2.47 15.51
CA GLN A 202 -6.48 -3.35 16.01
C GLN A 202 -7.00 -4.79 16.09
N LYS A 203 -6.80 -5.58 15.05
CA LYS A 203 -6.76 -7.04 15.16
C LYS A 203 -5.32 -7.45 14.88
N GLY A 204 -4.57 -7.80 15.94
CA GLY A 204 -3.38 -8.64 15.90
C GLY A 204 -2.25 -8.23 14.94
N ARG A 205 -1.86 -6.94 14.88
CA ARG A 205 -0.75 -6.49 14.01
C ARG A 205 0.65 -6.79 14.57
N PHE A 206 0.73 -7.23 15.81
CA PHE A 206 1.97 -7.65 16.44
C PHE A 206 1.72 -8.96 17.18
N ASN A 207 2.21 -10.08 16.65
CA ASN A 207 2.56 -11.23 17.44
C ASN A 207 3.95 -10.92 18.01
N LEU A 208 4.00 -10.55 19.30
CA LEU A 208 5.21 -10.64 20.11
C LEU A 208 5.45 -12.10 20.46
#